data_485a0d3bfe2a1f7c8576f77ccc23e169
#
_entry.id   485a0d3bfe2a1f7c8576f77ccc23e169
#
_cell.length_a   1.000
_cell.length_b   1.000
_cell.length_c   1.000
_cell.angle_alpha   90.00
_cell.angle_beta   90.00
_cell.angle_gamma   90.00
#
_symmetry.space_group_name_H-M   'P 1'
#
loop_
_entity.id
_entity.type
_entity.pdbx_description
1 polymer ?
#
loop_
_entity_poly.entity_id
_entity_poly.type
_entity_poly.pdbx_seq_one_letter_code
_entity_poly.pdbx_strand_id
1 'polypeptide(L)'
;TGRYLQGKEQFEIERFEIMKYQLENDMIYDERAWLSRENYFNYVSASINLNDLKWAEEFIENYTDKIDPKKREDACCFAKALLCYHKKEYDEALTELSRIKGNDYVYQLKIKALHTRIYFELDDLEKVLVIIDSLKHYVSSNLLIPQTFKRRYTNYNNILYKLTRLKLNPDEFKASKLIDEIKSSTMDDLTTNKTWLLEMAMELKGKLQKN
;
A
#
# COMPACT_ATOMS: atom_id res chain seq x y z
N THR A 1 -19.16 17.11 2.91
CA THR A 1 -18.08 16.24 2.36
C THR A 1 -16.78 17.03 2.19
N GLY A 2 -16.81 18.28 1.64
CA GLY A 2 -15.59 19.07 1.41
C GLY A 2 -14.82 19.43 2.69
N ARG A 3 -15.50 19.84 3.76
CA ARG A 3 -14.84 20.19 5.04
C ARG A 3 -14.18 18.98 5.72
N TYR A 4 -14.76 17.79 5.59
CA TYR A 4 -14.17 16.56 6.14
C TYR A 4 -12.90 16.16 5.41
N LEU A 5 -12.87 16.30 4.09
CA LEU A 5 -11.69 16.01 3.26
C LEU A 5 -10.57 17.02 3.52
N GLN A 6 -10.90 18.31 3.63
CA GLN A 6 -9.94 19.37 4.01
C GLN A 6 -9.35 19.14 5.40
N GLY A 7 -10.17 18.74 6.39
CA GLY A 7 -9.68 18.43 7.74
C GLY A 7 -8.75 17.20 7.75
N LYS A 8 -9.00 16.21 6.91
CA LYS A 8 -8.13 15.03 6.79
C LYS A 8 -6.80 15.37 6.13
N GLU A 9 -6.81 16.14 5.07
CA GLU A 9 -5.60 16.59 4.36
C GLU A 9 -4.73 17.45 5.28
N GLN A 10 -5.34 18.42 5.98
CA GLN A 10 -4.63 19.26 6.95
C GLN A 10 -3.99 18.41 8.07
N PHE A 11 -4.70 17.41 8.58
CA PHE A 11 -4.16 16.49 9.58
C PHE A 11 -2.94 15.70 9.07
N GLU A 12 -2.96 15.21 7.82
CA GLU A 12 -1.82 14.49 7.24
C GLU A 12 -0.62 15.43 7.03
N ILE A 13 -0.85 16.68 6.65
CA ILE A 13 0.21 17.70 6.55
C ILE A 13 0.84 17.95 7.92
N GLU A 14 0.04 18.25 8.94
CA GLU A 14 0.53 18.51 10.30
C GLU A 14 1.27 17.29 10.87
N ARG A 15 0.73 16.09 10.65
CA ARG A 15 1.40 14.84 11.03
C ARG A 15 2.77 14.70 10.38
N PHE A 16 2.87 15.02 9.10
CA PHE A 16 4.13 14.93 8.37
C PHE A 16 5.15 15.97 8.82
N GLU A 17 4.73 17.19 9.16
CA GLU A 17 5.60 18.21 9.76
C GLU A 17 6.15 17.76 11.12
N ILE A 18 5.31 17.13 11.97
CA ILE A 18 5.78 16.53 13.24
C ILE A 18 6.81 15.42 12.96
N MET A 19 6.57 14.58 11.97
CA MET A 19 7.51 13.52 11.59
C MET A 19 8.85 14.11 11.13
N LYS A 20 8.85 15.16 10.31
CA LYS A 20 10.09 15.84 9.88
C LYS A 20 10.83 16.43 11.08
N TYR A 21 10.12 17.09 12.01
CA TYR A 21 10.73 17.58 13.24
C TYR A 21 11.38 16.45 14.06
N GLN A 22 10.73 15.31 14.20
CA GLN A 22 11.31 14.15 14.89
C GLN A 22 12.55 13.61 14.19
N LEU A 23 12.57 13.62 12.87
CA LEU A 23 13.70 13.20 12.05
C LEU A 23 14.91 14.14 12.25
N GLU A 24 14.68 15.45 12.20
CA GLU A 24 15.70 16.50 12.35
C GLU A 24 16.33 16.53 13.77
N ASN A 25 15.59 16.05 14.75
CA ASN A 25 16.04 15.99 16.15
C ASN A 25 16.46 14.58 16.62
N ASP A 26 16.71 13.67 15.69
CA ASP A 26 17.18 12.29 15.95
C ASP A 26 16.27 11.45 16.89
N MET A 27 14.97 11.80 16.99
CA MET A 27 14.03 11.15 17.93
C MET A 27 13.49 9.81 17.44
N ILE A 28 13.96 9.32 16.28
CA ILE A 28 13.39 8.18 15.57
C ILE A 28 14.28 6.94 15.56
N TYR A 29 15.47 7.04 16.13
CA TYR A 29 16.44 5.95 16.18
C TYR A 29 16.24 5.06 17.41
N ASP A 30 16.55 3.77 17.26
CA ASP A 30 16.58 2.84 18.39
C ASP A 30 17.87 3.00 19.23
N GLU A 31 18.01 2.22 20.32
CA GLU A 31 19.17 2.25 21.22
C GLU A 31 20.51 1.96 20.51
N ARG A 32 20.47 1.37 19.33
CA ARG A 32 21.63 1.08 18.47
C ARG A 32 21.86 2.13 17.39
N ALA A 33 21.15 3.24 17.47
CA ALA A 33 21.12 4.31 16.47
C ALA A 33 20.65 3.86 15.07
N TRP A 34 19.79 2.83 15.00
CA TRP A 34 19.17 2.42 13.75
C TRP A 34 17.76 2.99 13.60
N LEU A 35 17.46 3.40 12.37
CA LEU A 35 16.09 3.72 11.97
C LEU A 35 15.31 2.42 11.78
N SER A 36 14.19 2.26 12.48
CA SER A 36 13.34 1.08 12.27
C SER A 36 12.73 1.07 10.87
N ARG A 37 12.54 -0.12 10.29
CA ARG A 37 11.89 -0.27 8.97
C ARG A 37 10.48 0.31 8.95
N GLU A 38 9.75 0.19 10.05
CA GLU A 38 8.41 0.72 10.20
C GLU A 38 8.41 2.24 10.09
N ASN A 39 9.31 2.92 10.82
CA ASN A 39 9.47 4.38 10.72
C ASN A 39 9.91 4.78 9.32
N TYR A 40 10.91 4.10 8.75
CA TYR A 40 11.36 4.36 7.38
C TYR A 40 10.20 4.34 6.36
N PHE A 41 9.35 3.30 6.42
CA PHE A 41 8.19 3.22 5.53
C PHE A 41 7.09 4.24 5.87
N ASN A 42 6.94 4.63 7.13
CA ASN A 42 5.99 5.66 7.50
C ASN A 42 6.37 7.01 6.88
N TYR A 43 7.66 7.36 6.85
CA TYR A 43 8.16 8.58 6.20
C TYR A 43 7.93 8.55 4.68
N VAL A 44 8.35 7.47 4.03
CA VAL A 44 8.14 7.29 2.58
C VAL A 44 6.65 7.33 2.23
N SER A 45 5.80 6.63 2.98
CA SER A 45 4.37 6.60 2.70
C SER A 45 3.69 7.94 2.98
N ALA A 46 4.11 8.67 4.03
CA ALA A 46 3.53 9.96 4.36
C ALA A 46 3.83 11.01 3.28
N SER A 47 5.08 11.09 2.82
CA SER A 47 5.46 12.00 1.73
C SER A 47 4.77 11.67 0.42
N ILE A 48 4.68 10.38 0.05
CA ILE A 48 3.96 9.93 -1.14
C ILE A 48 2.46 10.28 -1.06
N ASN A 49 1.82 10.08 0.10
CA ASN A 49 0.41 10.41 0.29
C ASN A 49 0.12 11.91 0.16
N LEU A 50 1.10 12.75 0.45
CA LEU A 50 1.07 14.20 0.22
C LEU A 50 1.54 14.61 -1.18
N ASN A 51 1.81 13.63 -2.05
CA ASN A 51 2.34 13.83 -3.40
C ASN A 51 3.71 14.54 -3.43
N ASP A 52 4.47 14.48 -2.32
CA ASP A 52 5.85 14.98 -2.25
C ASP A 52 6.84 13.87 -2.60
N LEU A 53 6.84 13.49 -3.88
CA LEU A 53 7.66 12.40 -4.39
C LEU A 53 9.16 12.76 -4.36
N LYS A 54 9.47 14.05 -4.49
CA LYS A 54 10.87 14.52 -4.42
C LYS A 54 11.43 14.32 -3.03
N TRP A 55 10.70 14.71 -2.01
CA TRP A 55 11.10 14.45 -0.62
C TRP A 55 11.26 12.96 -0.32
N ALA A 56 10.36 12.12 -0.87
CA ALA A 56 10.48 10.66 -0.75
C ALA A 56 11.78 10.13 -1.34
N GLU A 57 12.19 10.61 -2.52
CA GLU A 57 13.48 10.26 -3.15
C GLU A 57 14.66 10.67 -2.28
N GLU A 58 14.73 11.93 -1.89
CA GLU A 58 15.79 12.47 -1.02
C GLU A 58 15.88 11.72 0.31
N PHE A 59 14.73 11.38 0.90
CA PHE A 59 14.69 10.58 2.12
C PHE A 59 15.25 9.16 1.91
N ILE A 60 14.85 8.47 0.84
CA ILE A 60 15.37 7.14 0.51
C ILE A 60 16.89 7.19 0.32
N GLU A 61 17.42 8.18 -0.40
CA GLU A 61 18.85 8.33 -0.62
C GLU A 61 19.64 8.61 0.67
N ASN A 62 19.15 9.49 1.52
CA ASN A 62 19.88 9.97 2.69
C ASN A 62 19.71 9.08 3.93
N TYR A 63 18.61 8.33 4.05
CA TYR A 63 18.27 7.59 5.28
C TYR A 63 18.29 6.07 5.14
N THR A 64 18.46 5.51 3.96
CA THR A 64 18.61 4.06 3.77
C THR A 64 19.78 3.50 4.59
N ASP A 65 20.89 4.21 4.65
CA ASP A 65 22.09 3.80 5.41
C ASP A 65 21.89 3.86 6.93
N LYS A 66 20.84 4.47 7.42
CA LYS A 66 20.46 4.49 8.83
C LYS A 66 19.68 3.26 9.27
N ILE A 67 19.31 2.36 8.36
CA ILE A 67 18.63 1.10 8.67
C ILE A 67 19.69 0.04 9.01
N ASP A 68 19.35 -0.90 9.92
CA ASP A 68 20.15 -2.09 10.20
C ASP A 68 20.66 -2.73 8.90
N PRO A 69 21.99 -2.91 8.72
CA PRO A 69 22.57 -3.46 7.48
C PRO A 69 21.93 -4.75 6.98
N LYS A 70 21.46 -5.62 7.90
CA LYS A 70 20.79 -6.89 7.56
C LYS A 70 19.42 -6.73 6.91
N LYS A 71 18.80 -5.55 7.05
CA LYS A 71 17.44 -5.27 6.60
C LYS A 71 17.39 -4.16 5.54
N ARG A 72 18.52 -3.52 5.30
CA ARG A 72 18.67 -2.31 4.51
C ARG A 72 18.28 -2.49 3.05
N GLU A 73 18.84 -3.53 2.40
CA GLU A 73 18.61 -3.78 0.98
C GLU A 73 17.12 -3.97 0.69
N ASP A 74 16.46 -4.87 1.44
CA ASP A 74 15.03 -5.13 1.26
C ASP A 74 14.16 -3.90 1.54
N ALA A 75 14.52 -3.11 2.56
CA ALA A 75 13.81 -1.88 2.89
C ALA A 75 13.93 -0.84 1.77
N CYS A 76 15.15 -0.64 1.25
CA CYS A 76 15.40 0.25 0.12
C CYS A 76 14.64 -0.17 -1.14
N CYS A 77 14.72 -1.46 -1.51
CA CYS A 77 14.01 -1.97 -2.68
C CYS A 77 12.50 -1.78 -2.56
N PHE A 78 11.90 -2.07 -1.39
CA PHE A 78 10.47 -1.87 -1.21
C PHE A 78 10.06 -0.39 -1.26
N ALA A 79 10.85 0.50 -0.66
CA ALA A 79 10.59 1.94 -0.70
C ALA A 79 10.68 2.49 -2.13
N LYS A 80 11.71 2.09 -2.89
CA LYS A 80 11.85 2.43 -4.31
C LYS A 80 10.69 1.88 -5.14
N ALA A 81 10.30 0.62 -4.93
CA ALA A 81 9.16 0.03 -5.62
C ALA A 81 7.86 0.81 -5.36
N LEU A 82 7.64 1.26 -4.12
CA LEU A 82 6.48 2.07 -3.77
C LEU A 82 6.51 3.42 -4.46
N LEU A 83 7.68 4.08 -4.51
CA LEU A 83 7.87 5.35 -5.18
C LEU A 83 7.67 5.24 -6.70
N CYS A 84 8.29 4.24 -7.35
CA CYS A 84 8.11 3.96 -8.78
C CYS A 84 6.64 3.66 -9.11
N TYR A 85 5.95 2.89 -8.26
CA TYR A 85 4.51 2.66 -8.42
C TYR A 85 3.71 3.98 -8.46
N HIS A 86 3.99 4.91 -7.55
CA HIS A 86 3.29 6.21 -7.53
C HIS A 86 3.69 7.13 -8.68
N LYS A 87 4.89 6.98 -9.24
CA LYS A 87 5.31 7.62 -10.49
C LYS A 87 4.73 6.94 -11.74
N LYS A 88 4.03 5.81 -11.59
CA LYS A 88 3.52 4.93 -12.66
C LYS A 88 4.62 4.26 -13.49
N GLU A 89 5.80 4.15 -12.94
CA GLU A 89 6.97 3.44 -13.47
C GLU A 89 6.86 1.96 -13.03
N TYR A 90 5.90 1.23 -13.63
CA TYR A 90 5.50 -0.09 -13.11
C TYR A 90 6.56 -1.18 -13.32
N ASP A 91 7.31 -1.12 -14.43
CA ASP A 91 8.38 -2.08 -14.72
C ASP A 91 9.54 -1.94 -13.73
N GLU A 92 9.90 -0.70 -13.40
CA GLU A 92 10.89 -0.39 -12.38
C GLU A 92 10.41 -0.84 -10.99
N ALA A 93 9.15 -0.60 -10.67
CA ALA A 93 8.56 -1.07 -9.42
C ALA A 93 8.61 -2.59 -9.29
N LEU A 94 8.29 -3.34 -10.36
CA LEU A 94 8.38 -4.81 -10.40
C LEU A 94 9.84 -5.27 -10.28
N THR A 95 10.77 -4.59 -10.91
CA THR A 95 12.20 -4.87 -10.83
C THR A 95 12.70 -4.73 -9.40
N GLU A 96 12.37 -3.64 -8.72
CA GLU A 96 12.75 -3.44 -7.32
C GLU A 96 12.10 -4.48 -6.39
N LEU A 97 10.83 -4.84 -6.60
CA LEU A 97 10.16 -5.90 -5.83
C LEU A 97 10.85 -7.27 -6.01
N SER A 98 11.36 -7.58 -7.19
CA SER A 98 12.05 -8.85 -7.47
C SER A 98 13.38 -9.01 -6.75
N ARG A 99 14.00 -7.92 -6.31
CA ARG A 99 15.29 -7.91 -5.60
C ARG A 99 15.14 -8.23 -4.10
N ILE A 100 13.92 -8.17 -3.56
CA ILE A 100 13.66 -8.41 -2.15
C ILE A 100 13.79 -9.90 -1.84
N LYS A 101 14.68 -10.25 -0.92
CA LYS A 101 14.99 -11.62 -0.52
C LYS A 101 14.39 -12.04 0.81
N GLY A 102 14.03 -11.06 1.65
CA GLY A 102 13.49 -11.32 2.98
C GLY A 102 12.16 -12.05 2.95
N ASN A 103 11.99 -13.01 3.85
CA ASN A 103 10.78 -13.83 3.98
C ASN A 103 9.90 -13.44 5.19
N ASP A 104 10.18 -12.31 5.82
CA ASP A 104 9.34 -11.75 6.88
C ASP A 104 7.89 -11.61 6.38
N TYR A 105 6.93 -12.10 7.16
CA TYR A 105 5.53 -12.16 6.72
C TYR A 105 4.94 -10.78 6.43
N VAL A 106 5.33 -9.74 7.16
CA VAL A 106 4.84 -8.37 6.93
C VAL A 106 5.27 -7.87 5.57
N TYR A 107 6.53 -8.14 5.20
CA TYR A 107 7.05 -7.81 3.88
C TYR A 107 6.35 -8.58 2.78
N GLN A 108 6.24 -9.89 2.91
CA GLN A 108 5.58 -10.72 1.92
C GLN A 108 4.14 -10.29 1.67
N LEU A 109 3.41 -9.89 2.70
CA LEU A 109 2.06 -9.35 2.57
C LEU A 109 2.03 -8.01 1.83
N LYS A 110 2.96 -7.10 2.15
CA LYS A 110 3.07 -5.79 1.47
C LYS A 110 3.48 -5.95 0.00
N ILE A 111 4.44 -6.82 -0.29
CA ILE A 111 4.90 -7.12 -1.66
C ILE A 111 3.75 -7.66 -2.50
N LYS A 112 3.02 -8.68 -2.01
CA LYS A 112 1.88 -9.25 -2.73
C LYS A 112 0.79 -8.20 -2.97
N ALA A 113 0.51 -7.34 -1.99
CA ALA A 113 -0.46 -6.27 -2.15
C ALA A 113 -0.01 -5.22 -3.19
N LEU A 114 1.27 -4.88 -3.26
CA LEU A 114 1.78 -3.96 -4.27
C LEU A 114 1.79 -4.58 -5.66
N HIS A 115 2.18 -5.86 -5.81
CA HIS A 115 2.05 -6.59 -7.06
C HIS A 115 0.62 -6.59 -7.61
N THR A 116 -0.39 -6.85 -6.74
CA THR A 116 -1.79 -6.83 -7.19
C THR A 116 -2.23 -5.45 -7.67
N ARG A 117 -1.76 -4.37 -7.03
CA ARG A 117 -2.06 -3.01 -7.47
C ARG A 117 -1.43 -2.71 -8.83
N ILE A 118 -0.15 -3.04 -9.00
CA ILE A 118 0.57 -2.84 -10.27
C ILE A 118 -0.12 -3.59 -11.41
N TYR A 119 -0.36 -4.89 -11.27
CA TYR A 119 -0.98 -5.68 -12.33
C TYR A 119 -2.44 -5.29 -12.58
N PHE A 120 -3.18 -4.83 -11.57
CA PHE A 120 -4.52 -4.32 -11.74
C PHE A 120 -4.55 -3.03 -12.59
N GLU A 121 -3.59 -2.14 -12.37
CA GLU A 121 -3.45 -0.88 -13.14
C GLU A 121 -2.90 -1.12 -14.55
N LEU A 122 -2.04 -2.14 -14.73
CA LEU A 122 -1.58 -2.62 -16.03
C LEU A 122 -2.65 -3.42 -16.82
N ASP A 123 -3.84 -3.61 -16.26
CA ASP A 123 -4.92 -4.43 -16.83
C ASP A 123 -4.61 -5.93 -17.01
N ASP A 124 -3.55 -6.42 -16.35
CA ASP A 124 -3.18 -7.85 -16.34
C ASP A 124 -3.98 -8.58 -15.23
N LEU A 125 -5.28 -8.74 -15.49
CA LEU A 125 -6.21 -9.29 -14.51
C LEU A 125 -5.99 -10.78 -14.24
N GLU A 126 -5.37 -11.52 -15.17
CA GLU A 126 -4.99 -12.91 -14.95
C GLU A 126 -3.93 -13.03 -13.86
N LYS A 127 -2.87 -12.21 -13.93
CA LYS A 127 -1.87 -12.16 -12.86
C LYS A 127 -2.46 -11.70 -11.52
N VAL A 128 -3.39 -10.74 -11.54
CA VAL A 128 -4.10 -10.34 -10.30
C VAL A 128 -4.78 -11.54 -9.67
N LEU A 129 -5.52 -12.35 -10.44
CA LEU A 129 -6.22 -13.53 -9.91
C LEU A 129 -5.23 -14.58 -9.34
N VAL A 130 -4.12 -14.82 -10.01
CA VAL A 130 -3.06 -15.73 -9.52
C VAL A 130 -2.50 -15.24 -8.18
N ILE A 131 -2.25 -13.94 -8.04
CA ILE A 131 -1.71 -13.38 -6.78
C ILE A 131 -2.78 -13.40 -5.68
N ILE A 132 -4.06 -13.19 -5.99
CA ILE A 132 -5.19 -13.34 -5.06
C ILE A 132 -5.18 -14.73 -4.43
N ASP A 133 -5.06 -15.78 -5.25
CA ASP A 133 -5.01 -17.16 -4.74
C ASP A 133 -3.75 -17.42 -3.92
N SER A 134 -2.58 -16.96 -4.40
CA SER A 134 -1.32 -17.04 -3.67
C SER A 134 -1.39 -16.33 -2.31
N LEU A 135 -1.99 -15.13 -2.26
CA LEU A 135 -2.16 -14.37 -1.02
C LEU A 135 -3.11 -15.07 -0.05
N LYS A 136 -4.23 -15.63 -0.55
CA LYS A 136 -5.19 -16.41 0.23
C LYS A 136 -4.51 -17.61 0.91
N HIS A 137 -3.74 -18.39 0.15
CA HIS A 137 -2.99 -19.52 0.68
C HIS A 137 -1.94 -19.07 1.70
N TYR A 138 -1.18 -18.02 1.40
CA TYR A 138 -0.16 -17.52 2.30
C TYR A 138 -0.73 -17.05 3.63
N VAL A 139 -1.85 -16.31 3.61
CA VAL A 139 -2.51 -15.81 4.82
C VAL A 139 -3.11 -16.95 5.66
N SER A 140 -3.69 -17.97 5.02
CA SER A 140 -4.32 -19.09 5.74
C SER A 140 -3.30 -20.06 6.34
N SER A 141 -2.22 -20.38 5.62
CA SER A 141 -1.25 -21.40 6.01
C SER A 141 -0.14 -20.89 6.94
N ASN A 142 0.19 -19.61 6.91
CA ASN A 142 1.27 -19.06 7.71
C ASN A 142 0.83 -18.80 9.16
N LEU A 143 1.36 -19.60 10.09
CA LEU A 143 1.04 -19.52 11.53
C LEU A 143 1.67 -18.30 12.22
N LEU A 144 2.68 -17.68 11.64
CA LEU A 144 3.35 -16.50 12.21
C LEU A 144 2.55 -15.21 12.01
N ILE A 145 1.55 -15.22 11.11
CA ILE A 145 0.72 -14.05 10.83
C ILE A 145 -0.31 -13.88 11.96
N PRO A 146 -0.31 -12.75 12.70
CA PRO A 146 -1.31 -12.46 13.71
C PRO A 146 -2.73 -12.41 13.12
N GLN A 147 -3.73 -12.78 13.92
CA GLN A 147 -5.12 -12.85 13.47
C GLN A 147 -5.67 -11.53 12.92
N THR A 148 -5.22 -10.40 13.48
CA THR A 148 -5.58 -9.07 12.97
C THR A 148 -5.08 -8.81 11.56
N PHE A 149 -3.85 -9.24 11.24
CA PHE A 149 -3.32 -9.17 9.87
C PHE A 149 -4.02 -10.15 8.93
N LYS A 150 -4.27 -11.39 9.39
CA LYS A 150 -5.05 -12.37 8.61
C LYS A 150 -6.39 -11.79 8.19
N ARG A 151 -7.14 -11.21 9.13
CA ARG A 151 -8.44 -10.59 8.84
C ARG A 151 -8.32 -9.45 7.81
N ARG A 152 -7.37 -8.53 8.01
CA ARG A 152 -7.15 -7.38 7.11
C ARG A 152 -6.82 -7.81 5.68
N TYR A 153 -5.90 -8.75 5.52
CA TYR A 153 -5.50 -9.22 4.18
C TYR A 153 -6.53 -10.14 3.53
N THR A 154 -7.31 -10.88 4.31
CA THR A 154 -8.47 -11.63 3.80
C THR A 154 -9.53 -10.68 3.27
N ASN A 155 -9.86 -9.61 4.00
CA ASN A 155 -10.81 -8.59 3.56
C ASN A 155 -10.31 -7.87 2.29
N TYR A 156 -9.03 -7.47 2.27
CA TYR A 156 -8.39 -6.92 1.08
C TYR A 156 -8.57 -7.84 -0.13
N ASN A 157 -8.22 -9.10 0.03
CA ASN A 157 -8.27 -10.09 -1.03
C ASN A 157 -9.69 -10.32 -1.57
N ASN A 158 -10.67 -10.37 -0.68
CA ASN A 158 -12.08 -10.53 -1.06
C ASN A 158 -12.61 -9.33 -1.85
N ILE A 159 -12.28 -8.11 -1.42
CA ILE A 159 -12.69 -6.89 -2.12
C ILE A 159 -11.97 -6.79 -3.47
N LEU A 160 -10.66 -7.07 -3.50
CA LEU A 160 -9.87 -7.08 -4.73
C LEU A 160 -10.42 -8.09 -5.75
N TYR A 161 -10.80 -9.29 -5.30
CA TYR A 161 -11.44 -10.28 -6.18
C TYR A 161 -12.74 -9.74 -6.79
N LYS A 162 -13.63 -9.13 -5.97
CA LYS A 162 -14.87 -8.52 -6.48
C LYS A 162 -14.57 -7.40 -7.47
N LEU A 163 -13.59 -6.55 -7.18
CA LEU A 163 -13.15 -5.46 -8.04
C LEU A 163 -12.60 -5.98 -9.38
N THR A 164 -11.78 -7.03 -9.36
CA THR A 164 -11.25 -7.68 -10.55
C THR A 164 -12.37 -8.29 -11.39
N ARG A 165 -13.32 -8.98 -10.76
CA ARG A 165 -14.51 -9.54 -11.44
C ARG A 165 -15.40 -8.45 -12.03
N LEU A 166 -15.52 -7.30 -11.37
CA LEU A 166 -16.24 -6.13 -11.86
C LEU A 166 -15.56 -5.51 -13.08
N LYS A 167 -14.23 -5.47 -13.10
CA LYS A 167 -13.46 -4.97 -14.26
C LYS A 167 -13.57 -5.90 -15.46
N LEU A 168 -13.62 -7.22 -15.25
CA LEU A 168 -13.85 -8.23 -16.29
C LEU A 168 -15.28 -8.24 -16.83
N ASN A 169 -16.26 -8.04 -15.97
CA ASN A 169 -17.69 -8.05 -16.31
C ASN A 169 -18.35 -6.82 -15.66
N PRO A 170 -18.30 -5.69 -16.35
CA PRO A 170 -18.80 -4.42 -15.84
C PRO A 170 -20.30 -4.43 -15.52
N ASP A 171 -20.67 -3.91 -14.35
CA ASP A 171 -22.06 -3.87 -13.85
C ASP A 171 -22.18 -2.70 -12.84
N GLU A 172 -22.99 -1.70 -13.20
CA GLU A 172 -23.10 -0.46 -12.39
C GLU A 172 -23.70 -0.70 -11.00
N PHE A 173 -24.68 -1.59 -10.90
CA PHE A 173 -25.30 -1.93 -9.63
C PHE A 173 -24.28 -2.60 -8.68
N LYS A 174 -23.52 -3.58 -9.20
CA LYS A 174 -22.45 -4.23 -8.45
C LYS A 174 -21.34 -3.26 -8.06
N ALA A 175 -20.99 -2.30 -8.94
CA ALA A 175 -20.02 -1.25 -8.64
C ALA A 175 -20.49 -0.39 -7.46
N SER A 176 -21.75 0.06 -7.48
CA SER A 176 -22.34 0.84 -6.40
C SER A 176 -22.33 0.08 -5.07
N LYS A 177 -22.76 -1.18 -5.09
CA LYS A 177 -22.78 -2.06 -3.91
C LYS A 177 -21.37 -2.29 -3.35
N LEU A 178 -20.36 -2.47 -4.21
CA LEU A 178 -18.98 -2.64 -3.78
C LEU A 178 -18.42 -1.36 -3.12
N ILE A 179 -18.73 -0.20 -3.69
CA ILE A 179 -18.37 1.10 -3.10
C ILE A 179 -18.97 1.26 -1.69
N ASP A 180 -20.24 0.92 -1.52
CA ASP A 180 -20.92 1.00 -0.22
C ASP A 180 -20.31 0.01 0.80
N GLU A 181 -19.99 -1.21 0.37
CA GLU A 181 -19.29 -2.20 1.18
C GLU A 181 -17.91 -1.68 1.66
N ILE A 182 -17.12 -1.09 0.76
CA ILE A 182 -15.81 -0.53 1.12
C ILE A 182 -15.96 0.65 2.09
N LYS A 183 -16.93 1.54 1.87
CA LYS A 183 -17.17 2.71 2.72
C LYS A 183 -17.63 2.32 4.12
N SER A 184 -18.55 1.37 4.24
CA SER A 184 -19.15 0.93 5.50
C SER A 184 -18.24 0.08 6.37
N SER A 185 -17.08 -0.39 5.85
CA SER A 185 -16.14 -1.17 6.65
C SER A 185 -15.64 -0.37 7.85
N THR A 186 -15.85 -0.91 9.06
CA THR A 186 -15.47 -0.28 10.34
C THR A 186 -13.95 -0.28 10.57
N MET A 187 -13.51 0.44 11.62
CA MET A 187 -12.08 0.43 12.02
C MET A 187 -11.56 -0.99 12.29
N ASP A 188 -12.41 -1.88 12.83
CA ASP A 188 -12.05 -3.27 13.11
C ASP A 188 -11.94 -4.14 11.85
N ASP A 189 -12.64 -3.74 10.77
CA ASP A 189 -12.60 -4.38 9.46
C ASP A 189 -11.66 -3.68 8.48
N LEU A 190 -10.74 -2.85 8.98
CA LEU A 190 -9.80 -2.11 8.15
C LEU A 190 -9.09 -3.01 7.16
N THR A 191 -9.52 -2.88 5.92
CA THR A 191 -8.87 -3.49 4.77
C THR A 191 -7.58 -2.73 4.47
N THR A 192 -6.50 -3.46 4.28
CA THR A 192 -5.27 -2.88 3.74
C THR A 192 -5.57 -2.20 2.38
N ASN A 193 -4.94 -1.06 2.10
CA ASN A 193 -5.15 -0.28 0.86
C ASN A 193 -6.61 0.13 0.59
N LYS A 194 -7.41 0.40 1.63
CA LYS A 194 -8.83 0.77 1.52
C LYS A 194 -9.07 1.94 0.56
N THR A 195 -8.24 2.98 0.66
CA THR A 195 -8.35 4.18 -0.19
C THR A 195 -8.21 3.82 -1.67
N TRP A 196 -7.16 3.08 -2.02
CA TRP A 196 -6.94 2.63 -3.40
C TRP A 196 -8.07 1.74 -3.92
N LEU A 197 -8.56 0.78 -3.13
CA LEU A 197 -9.69 -0.06 -3.53
C LEU A 197 -10.94 0.77 -3.82
N LEU A 198 -11.20 1.79 -3.01
CA LEU A 198 -12.33 2.70 -3.20
C LEU A 198 -12.17 3.54 -4.48
N GLU A 199 -10.99 4.09 -4.72
CA GLU A 199 -10.67 4.87 -5.92
C GLU A 199 -10.89 4.03 -7.18
N MET A 200 -10.37 2.82 -7.24
CA MET A 200 -10.55 1.92 -8.38
C MET A 200 -12.02 1.54 -8.60
N ALA A 201 -12.77 1.29 -7.55
CA ALA A 201 -14.21 0.99 -7.66
C ALA A 201 -15.01 2.19 -8.17
N MET A 202 -14.67 3.41 -7.71
CA MET A 202 -15.31 4.65 -8.18
C MET A 202 -14.95 4.95 -9.63
N GLU A 203 -13.70 4.74 -10.04
CA GLU A 203 -13.27 4.91 -11.43
C GLU A 203 -14.01 3.95 -12.37
N LEU A 204 -14.12 2.67 -12.02
CA LEU A 204 -14.87 1.70 -12.81
C LEU A 204 -16.34 2.10 -12.94
N LYS A 205 -16.98 2.54 -11.86
CA LYS A 205 -18.36 3.03 -11.91
C LYS A 205 -18.49 4.26 -12.82
N GLY A 206 -17.57 5.22 -12.72
CA GLY A 206 -17.59 6.43 -13.55
C GLY A 206 -17.41 6.15 -15.06
N LYS A 207 -16.65 5.11 -15.41
CA LYS A 207 -16.52 4.65 -16.82
C LYS A 207 -17.83 4.05 -17.34
N LEU A 208 -18.57 3.31 -16.49
CA LEU A 208 -19.86 2.70 -16.86
C LEU A 208 -20.98 3.72 -17.07
N GLN A 209 -20.92 4.87 -16.41
CA GLN A 209 -21.92 5.93 -16.56
C GLN A 209 -21.71 6.82 -17.79
N LYS A 210 -20.55 6.69 -18.46
CA LYS A 210 -20.21 7.48 -19.65
C LYS A 210 -20.42 6.71 -20.97
N ASN A 211 -20.64 5.40 -20.87
CA ASN A 211 -20.98 4.51 -21.99
C ASN A 211 -22.47 4.24 -22.02
#